data_9e12778bb07198d1c6c1014e9ee4d78c
#
_entry.id   9e12778bb07198d1c6c1014e9ee4d78c
#
_cell.length_a   1.000
_cell.length_b   1.000
_cell.length_c   1.000
_cell.angle_alpha   90.00
_cell.angle_beta   90.00
_cell.angle_gamma   90.00
#
_symmetry.space_group_name_H-M   'P 1'
#
loop_
_entity.id
_entity.type
_entity.pdbx_description
1 polymer ?
#
loop_
_entity_poly.entity_id
_entity_poly.type
_entity_poly.pdbx_seq_one_letter_code
_entity_poly.pdbx_strand_id
1 'polypeptide(L)'
;LEVASVGRSLGDDVAKALLERHPELQDSFLPEIGSIVSAACLAHDLGNPPFGHSGEKAISTFFSEGKGVRLKEKQPNGEQLSPMEWEDLIHFEGNANAFRILTHQFEGRRKGGFVLTYTTLASIVKYPFSSSLAGTKSKFGFFVSEEESFRKIATELGLILLNEHPLKYARHPLVYLVEAADDICYQMMDIEDAYKLKILTTEETKELLMAYFSEERQEHLRKTFLIVNDVNEQIAYLRSSVIGLLIRECTRVFLDHEQEILSGTFEGSLIKRIAERPAAAYKHSVEVSINKIYRSRDVLDVELAGFRIISTLLELMIDAVTLSLIHISEPT
;
A
#
# COMPACT_ATOMS: atom_id res chain seq x y z
N LEU A 1 11.38 4.78 -2.02
CA LEU A 1 12.35 5.26 -1.02
C LEU A 1 11.74 6.33 -0.10
N GLU A 2 10.95 7.27 -0.62
CA GLU A 2 10.34 8.33 0.20
C GLU A 2 9.34 7.76 1.19
N VAL A 3 8.47 6.83 0.77
CA VAL A 3 7.54 6.12 1.67
C VAL A 3 8.29 5.45 2.84
N ALA A 4 9.44 4.83 2.56
CA ALA A 4 10.27 4.22 3.60
C ALA A 4 10.88 5.25 4.56
N SER A 5 11.24 6.44 4.07
CA SER A 5 11.74 7.53 4.92
C SER A 5 10.64 8.10 5.81
N VAL A 6 9.45 8.33 5.26
CA VAL A 6 8.27 8.80 6.02
C VAL A 6 7.84 7.73 7.03
N GLY A 7 7.79 6.46 6.60
CA GLY A 7 7.48 5.34 7.49
C GLY A 7 8.45 5.19 8.65
N ARG A 8 9.76 5.38 8.39
CA ARG A 8 10.77 5.42 9.45
C ARG A 8 10.47 6.53 10.46
N SER A 9 10.21 7.75 9.97
CA SER A 9 9.92 8.89 10.85
C SER A 9 8.68 8.66 11.70
N LEU A 10 7.60 8.12 11.11
CA LEU A 10 6.39 7.73 11.85
C LEU A 10 6.72 6.69 12.93
N GLY A 11 7.48 5.65 12.57
CA GLY A 11 7.85 4.59 13.49
C GLY A 11 8.75 5.08 14.63
N ASP A 12 9.74 5.91 14.34
CA ASP A 12 10.65 6.48 15.33
C ASP A 12 9.90 7.42 16.31
N ASP A 13 8.99 8.27 15.81
CA ASP A 13 8.18 9.18 16.62
C ASP A 13 7.22 8.38 17.54
N VAL A 14 6.57 7.34 17.01
CA VAL A 14 5.71 6.44 17.80
C VAL A 14 6.52 5.68 18.84
N ALA A 15 7.65 5.09 18.47
CA ALA A 15 8.52 4.36 19.40
C ALA A 15 8.98 5.23 20.56
N LYS A 16 9.43 6.45 20.27
CA LYS A 16 9.85 7.41 21.30
C LYS A 16 8.71 7.73 22.25
N ALA A 17 7.53 8.04 21.75
CA ALA A 17 6.39 8.39 22.59
C ALA A 17 5.89 7.20 23.43
N LEU A 18 5.92 5.98 22.88
CA LEU A 18 5.58 4.76 23.61
C LEU A 18 6.58 4.49 24.75
N LEU A 19 7.88 4.68 24.53
CA LEU A 19 8.90 4.53 25.58
C LEU A 19 8.78 5.59 26.68
N GLU A 20 8.33 6.81 26.35
CA GLU A 20 8.02 7.83 27.36
C GLU A 20 6.79 7.45 28.19
N ARG A 21 5.77 6.80 27.61
CA ARG A 21 4.56 6.30 28.30
C ARG A 21 4.81 5.01 29.10
N HIS A 22 5.71 4.15 28.60
CA HIS A 22 5.99 2.81 29.11
C HIS A 22 7.49 2.62 29.34
N PRO A 23 8.09 3.29 30.36
CA PRO A 23 9.53 3.21 30.63
C PRO A 23 10.03 1.79 30.92
N GLU A 24 9.13 0.90 31.39
CA GLU A 24 9.42 -0.52 31.64
C GLU A 24 9.78 -1.31 30.36
N LEU A 25 9.46 -0.76 29.18
CA LEU A 25 9.74 -1.37 27.88
C LEU A 25 11.07 -0.89 27.25
N GLN A 26 11.92 -0.18 28.01
CA GLN A 26 13.18 0.38 27.52
C GLN A 26 14.13 -0.67 26.91
N ASP A 27 14.14 -1.88 27.46
CA ASP A 27 14.94 -3.00 27.00
C ASP A 27 14.23 -3.86 25.93
N SER A 28 13.10 -3.41 25.41
CA SER A 28 12.36 -4.10 24.35
C SER A 28 12.85 -3.73 22.93
N PHE A 29 12.22 -4.31 21.91
CA PHE A 29 12.46 -3.97 20.50
C PHE A 29 11.66 -2.75 20.01
N LEU A 30 11.00 -1.99 20.89
CA LEU A 30 10.28 -0.78 20.49
C LEU A 30 11.14 0.23 19.72
N PRO A 31 12.41 0.46 20.05
CA PRO A 31 13.27 1.35 19.26
C PRO A 31 13.46 0.95 17.81
N GLU A 32 13.20 -0.32 17.46
CA GLU A 32 13.33 -0.83 16.08
C GLU A 32 12.07 -0.61 15.22
N ILE A 33 10.99 -0.07 15.78
CA ILE A 33 9.73 0.16 15.04
C ILE A 33 9.99 0.95 13.76
N GLY A 34 10.79 2.02 13.80
CA GLY A 34 11.12 2.82 12.62
C GLY A 34 11.83 2.00 11.54
N SER A 35 12.74 1.11 11.91
CA SER A 35 13.42 0.21 10.99
C SER A 35 12.46 -0.82 10.37
N ILE A 36 11.57 -1.39 11.17
CA ILE A 36 10.55 -2.36 10.72
C ILE A 36 9.57 -1.70 9.75
N VAL A 37 9.01 -0.54 10.11
CA VAL A 37 8.07 0.19 9.24
C VAL A 37 8.74 0.63 7.96
N SER A 38 9.99 1.11 8.01
CA SER A 38 10.77 1.48 6.82
C SER A 38 10.96 0.28 5.88
N ALA A 39 11.31 -0.90 6.42
CA ALA A 39 11.45 -2.12 5.63
C ALA A 39 10.12 -2.58 5.01
N ALA A 40 9.02 -2.51 5.78
CA ALA A 40 7.68 -2.80 5.28
C ALA A 40 7.27 -1.84 4.15
N CYS A 41 7.54 -0.54 4.31
CA CYS A 41 7.31 0.47 3.28
C CYS A 41 8.13 0.24 1.99
N LEU A 42 9.35 -0.30 2.08
CA LEU A 42 10.14 -0.67 0.90
C LEU A 42 9.53 -1.85 0.14
N ALA A 43 8.81 -2.71 0.83
CA ALA A 43 8.30 -3.97 0.29
C ALA A 43 6.81 -3.94 -0.09
N HIS A 44 6.04 -2.92 0.37
CA HIS A 44 4.57 -2.92 0.26
C HIS A 44 4.06 -2.99 -1.19
N ASP A 45 4.78 -2.39 -2.13
CA ASP A 45 4.40 -2.31 -3.55
C ASP A 45 5.01 -3.39 -4.44
N LEU A 46 5.80 -4.33 -3.89
CA LEU A 46 6.46 -5.37 -4.69
C LEU A 46 5.49 -6.27 -5.48
N GLY A 47 4.27 -6.37 -5.03
CA GLY A 47 3.23 -7.19 -5.65
C GLY A 47 2.40 -6.48 -6.71
N ASN A 48 2.53 -5.18 -6.85
CA ASN A 48 1.77 -4.42 -7.83
C ASN A 48 2.17 -4.82 -9.26
N PRO A 49 1.22 -5.17 -10.13
CA PRO A 49 1.52 -5.44 -11.51
C PRO A 49 1.92 -4.14 -12.24
N PRO A 50 2.57 -4.22 -13.41
CA PRO A 50 2.73 -3.07 -14.29
C PRO A 50 1.39 -2.36 -14.52
N PHE A 51 1.41 -1.04 -14.58
CA PHE A 51 0.24 -0.15 -14.71
C PHE A 51 -0.69 -0.14 -13.46
N GLY A 52 -0.21 -0.57 -12.29
CA GLY A 52 -0.91 -0.44 -11.01
C GLY A 52 -2.32 -1.02 -11.03
N HIS A 53 -3.31 -0.24 -10.59
CA HIS A 53 -4.72 -0.68 -10.53
C HIS A 53 -5.32 -1.10 -11.88
N SER A 54 -4.87 -0.49 -12.99
CA SER A 54 -5.29 -0.90 -14.33
C SER A 54 -4.77 -2.30 -14.66
N GLY A 55 -3.55 -2.63 -14.24
CA GLY A 55 -2.98 -3.98 -14.34
C GLY A 55 -3.72 -4.99 -13.47
N GLU A 56 -4.02 -4.66 -12.20
CA GLU A 56 -4.86 -5.51 -11.32
C GLU A 56 -6.21 -5.80 -11.97
N LYS A 57 -6.87 -4.75 -12.49
CA LYS A 57 -8.15 -4.88 -13.16
C LYS A 57 -8.07 -5.73 -14.43
N ALA A 58 -7.00 -5.60 -15.21
CA ALA A 58 -6.78 -6.43 -16.39
C ALA A 58 -6.64 -7.92 -16.03
N ILE A 59 -5.88 -8.24 -14.96
CA ILE A 59 -5.73 -9.61 -14.46
C ILE A 59 -7.08 -10.16 -13.98
N SER A 60 -7.77 -9.44 -13.10
CA SER A 60 -9.06 -9.86 -12.56
C SER A 60 -10.11 -10.06 -13.66
N THR A 61 -10.19 -9.14 -14.61
CA THR A 61 -11.13 -9.21 -15.74
C THR A 61 -10.80 -10.36 -16.69
N PHE A 62 -9.51 -10.66 -16.92
CA PHE A 62 -9.11 -11.80 -17.73
C PHE A 62 -9.68 -13.12 -17.18
N PHE A 63 -9.63 -13.32 -15.87
CA PHE A 63 -10.17 -14.53 -15.24
C PHE A 63 -11.69 -14.49 -15.05
N SER A 64 -12.28 -13.35 -14.70
CA SER A 64 -13.72 -13.27 -14.41
C SER A 64 -14.63 -13.19 -15.65
N GLU A 65 -14.18 -12.54 -16.72
CA GLU A 65 -14.97 -12.20 -17.89
C GLU A 65 -14.27 -12.54 -19.23
N GLY A 66 -12.94 -12.72 -19.20
CA GLY A 66 -12.12 -12.95 -20.38
C GLY A 66 -11.88 -14.42 -20.69
N LYS A 67 -10.84 -14.70 -21.49
CA LYS A 67 -10.49 -16.07 -21.89
C LYS A 67 -10.04 -16.97 -20.74
N GLY A 68 -9.65 -16.40 -19.61
CA GLY A 68 -9.29 -17.12 -18.40
C GLY A 68 -10.46 -17.86 -17.75
N VAL A 69 -11.72 -17.50 -18.04
CA VAL A 69 -12.92 -18.16 -17.51
C VAL A 69 -12.90 -19.68 -17.75
N ARG A 70 -12.31 -20.13 -18.86
CA ARG A 70 -12.17 -21.55 -19.18
C ARG A 70 -11.39 -22.36 -18.13
N LEU A 71 -10.51 -21.71 -17.37
CA LEU A 71 -9.70 -22.38 -16.34
C LEU A 71 -10.51 -22.80 -15.11
N LYS A 72 -11.75 -22.32 -14.98
CA LYS A 72 -12.67 -22.78 -13.96
C LYS A 72 -13.09 -24.24 -14.16
N GLU A 73 -13.07 -24.69 -15.41
CA GLU A 73 -13.36 -26.07 -15.76
C GLU A 73 -12.13 -26.98 -15.63
N LYS A 74 -12.37 -28.26 -15.49
CA LYS A 74 -11.29 -29.24 -15.43
C LYS A 74 -10.50 -29.25 -16.74
N GLN A 75 -9.18 -29.08 -16.64
CA GLN A 75 -8.30 -29.01 -17.80
C GLN A 75 -8.04 -30.42 -18.39
N PRO A 76 -7.60 -30.54 -19.65
CA PRO A 76 -7.31 -31.83 -20.30
C PRO A 76 -6.27 -32.69 -19.56
N ASN A 77 -5.31 -32.06 -18.85
CA ASN A 77 -4.32 -32.73 -18.01
C ASN A 77 -4.88 -33.22 -16.67
N GLY A 78 -6.17 -32.99 -16.39
CA GLY A 78 -6.84 -33.38 -15.16
C GLY A 78 -6.76 -32.38 -14.03
N GLU A 79 -6.03 -31.28 -14.17
CA GLU A 79 -5.93 -30.20 -13.19
C GLU A 79 -7.21 -29.35 -13.19
N GLN A 80 -7.56 -28.82 -12.04
CA GLN A 80 -8.68 -27.91 -11.84
C GLN A 80 -8.37 -26.97 -10.68
N LEU A 81 -8.63 -25.69 -10.88
CA LEU A 81 -8.55 -24.71 -9.81
C LEU A 81 -9.61 -25.00 -8.74
N SER A 82 -9.22 -24.95 -7.48
CA SER A 82 -10.17 -24.97 -6.38
C SER A 82 -11.04 -23.71 -6.39
N PRO A 83 -12.21 -23.72 -5.74
CA PRO A 83 -13.04 -22.52 -5.64
C PRO A 83 -12.28 -21.33 -5.00
N MET A 84 -11.39 -21.58 -4.04
CA MET A 84 -10.62 -20.53 -3.39
C MET A 84 -9.52 -19.95 -4.29
N GLU A 85 -8.80 -20.78 -5.04
CA GLU A 85 -7.84 -20.30 -6.05
C GLU A 85 -8.54 -19.50 -7.14
N TRP A 86 -9.75 -19.87 -7.48
CA TRP A 86 -10.57 -19.08 -8.43
C TRP A 86 -10.89 -17.70 -7.87
N GLU A 87 -11.34 -17.60 -6.61
CA GLU A 87 -11.57 -16.32 -5.95
C GLU A 87 -10.29 -15.45 -5.90
N ASP A 88 -9.13 -16.05 -5.64
CA ASP A 88 -7.85 -15.34 -5.69
C ASP A 88 -7.56 -14.71 -7.05
N LEU A 89 -7.87 -15.39 -8.14
CA LEU A 89 -7.61 -14.91 -9.49
C LEU A 89 -8.59 -13.83 -9.95
N ILE A 90 -9.89 -14.00 -9.66
CA ILE A 90 -10.91 -13.02 -10.09
C ILE A 90 -10.90 -11.74 -9.24
N HIS A 91 -10.27 -11.80 -8.07
CA HIS A 91 -10.07 -10.66 -7.17
C HIS A 91 -8.61 -10.23 -7.07
N PHE A 92 -7.74 -10.62 -8.02
CA PHE A 92 -6.30 -10.38 -7.94
C PHE A 92 -5.97 -9.01 -7.33
N GLU A 93 -5.06 -9.01 -6.35
CA GLU A 93 -4.74 -7.86 -5.52
C GLU A 93 -3.23 -7.77 -5.27
N GLY A 94 -2.64 -6.58 -5.50
CA GLY A 94 -1.20 -6.36 -5.39
C GLY A 94 -0.63 -6.61 -4.00
N ASN A 95 -1.36 -6.25 -2.93
CA ASN A 95 -0.86 -6.50 -1.56
C ASN A 95 -0.76 -8.00 -1.26
N ALA A 96 -1.74 -8.82 -1.69
CA ALA A 96 -1.68 -10.27 -1.55
C ALA A 96 -0.50 -10.85 -2.35
N ASN A 97 -0.26 -10.32 -3.56
CA ASN A 97 0.87 -10.73 -4.38
C ASN A 97 2.21 -10.30 -3.77
N ALA A 98 2.29 -9.14 -3.10
CA ALA A 98 3.49 -8.73 -2.35
C ALA A 98 3.83 -9.75 -1.25
N PHE A 99 2.84 -10.18 -0.48
CA PHE A 99 3.04 -11.21 0.54
C PHE A 99 3.53 -12.52 -0.07
N ARG A 100 2.94 -12.96 -1.20
CA ARG A 100 3.38 -14.14 -1.95
C ARG A 100 4.83 -14.02 -2.41
N ILE A 101 5.21 -12.93 -3.09
CA ILE A 101 6.58 -12.71 -3.59
C ILE A 101 7.59 -12.79 -2.44
N LEU A 102 7.26 -12.23 -1.28
CA LEU A 102 8.14 -12.15 -0.13
C LEU A 102 8.28 -13.46 0.63
N THR A 103 7.26 -14.31 0.63
CA THR A 103 7.21 -15.56 1.40
C THR A 103 7.40 -16.81 0.57
N HIS A 104 7.13 -16.74 -0.75
CA HIS A 104 7.21 -17.89 -1.64
C HIS A 104 8.63 -18.45 -1.74
N GLN A 105 8.73 -19.76 -1.64
CA GLN A 105 9.97 -20.48 -1.87
C GLN A 105 10.13 -20.78 -3.37
N PHE A 106 10.96 -19.99 -4.04
CA PHE A 106 11.37 -20.30 -5.40
C PHE A 106 12.28 -21.54 -5.42
N GLU A 107 12.22 -22.32 -6.51
CA GLU A 107 13.05 -23.49 -6.67
C GLU A 107 14.55 -23.16 -6.49
N GLY A 108 15.29 -24.04 -5.80
CA GLY A 108 16.69 -23.84 -5.49
C GLY A 108 16.99 -22.75 -4.43
N ARG A 109 15.96 -22.13 -3.85
CA ARG A 109 16.12 -21.09 -2.81
C ARG A 109 15.84 -21.64 -1.40
N ARG A 110 16.26 -20.87 -0.39
CA ARG A 110 15.98 -21.18 1.02
C ARG A 110 14.47 -21.07 1.31
N LYS A 111 14.01 -21.84 2.30
CA LYS A 111 12.64 -21.70 2.82
C LYS A 111 12.43 -20.27 3.37
N GLY A 112 11.22 -19.73 3.20
CA GLY A 112 10.82 -18.43 3.73
C GLY A 112 11.08 -17.25 2.77
N GLY A 113 11.31 -17.49 1.49
CA GLY A 113 11.42 -16.45 0.48
C GLY A 113 12.57 -15.48 0.75
N PHE A 114 12.26 -14.21 0.97
CA PHE A 114 13.22 -13.14 1.32
C PHE A 114 13.74 -13.22 2.77
N VAL A 115 13.20 -14.12 3.59
CA VAL A 115 13.59 -14.32 5.00
C VAL A 115 13.44 -13.02 5.82
N LEU A 116 12.34 -12.31 5.63
CA LEU A 116 11.99 -11.14 6.43
C LEU A 116 11.47 -11.58 7.81
N THR A 117 11.54 -10.67 8.79
CA THR A 117 10.94 -10.91 10.11
C THR A 117 9.41 -11.02 9.99
N TYR A 118 8.79 -11.79 10.86
CA TYR A 118 7.33 -11.92 10.90
C TYR A 118 6.63 -10.58 11.12
N THR A 119 7.20 -9.73 11.97
CA THR A 119 6.69 -8.37 12.20
C THR A 119 6.69 -7.53 10.92
N THR A 120 7.78 -7.56 10.15
CA THR A 120 7.84 -6.86 8.85
C THR A 120 6.79 -7.40 7.88
N LEU A 121 6.68 -8.73 7.75
CA LEU A 121 5.68 -9.36 6.88
C LEU A 121 4.25 -9.02 7.29
N ALA A 122 3.93 -9.08 8.59
CA ALA A 122 2.59 -8.72 9.09
C ALA A 122 2.28 -7.24 8.89
N SER A 123 3.29 -6.37 8.92
CA SER A 123 3.13 -4.92 8.73
C SER A 123 2.80 -4.52 7.29
N ILE A 124 3.01 -5.41 6.31
CA ILE A 124 2.65 -5.17 4.90
C ILE A 124 1.19 -5.57 4.63
N VAL A 125 0.65 -6.54 5.37
CA VAL A 125 -0.67 -7.12 5.09
C VAL A 125 -1.78 -6.20 5.59
N LYS A 126 -2.19 -5.27 4.74
CA LYS A 126 -3.25 -4.28 5.01
C LYS A 126 -4.63 -4.90 5.21
N TYR A 127 -4.90 -6.03 4.57
CA TYR A 127 -6.18 -6.73 4.57
C TYR A 127 -6.00 -8.18 5.03
N PRO A 128 -5.86 -8.45 6.34
CA PRO A 128 -5.46 -9.76 6.85
C PRO A 128 -6.61 -10.79 6.80
N PHE A 129 -7.13 -11.04 5.61
CA PHE A 129 -8.20 -12.00 5.32
C PHE A 129 -8.08 -12.57 3.90
N SER A 130 -8.72 -13.72 3.68
CA SER A 130 -8.74 -14.44 2.41
C SER A 130 -9.58 -13.77 1.34
N SER A 131 -9.35 -14.10 0.06
CA SER A 131 -10.04 -13.54 -1.11
C SER A 131 -11.55 -13.74 -1.09
N SER A 132 -12.07 -14.78 -0.42
CA SER A 132 -13.51 -14.99 -0.24
C SER A 132 -14.21 -13.86 0.53
N LEU A 133 -13.47 -13.00 1.22
CA LEU A 133 -13.97 -11.79 1.90
C LEU A 133 -13.66 -10.50 1.14
N ALA A 134 -13.08 -10.58 -0.06
CA ALA A 134 -12.65 -9.41 -0.83
C ALA A 134 -13.78 -8.45 -1.20
N GLY A 135 -15.00 -8.98 -1.40
CA GLY A 135 -16.17 -8.19 -1.76
C GLY A 135 -15.99 -7.41 -3.07
N THR A 136 -16.79 -6.36 -3.25
CA THR A 136 -16.79 -5.53 -4.47
C THR A 136 -15.48 -4.72 -4.66
N LYS A 137 -14.71 -4.53 -3.59
CA LYS A 137 -13.46 -3.77 -3.63
C LYS A 137 -12.26 -4.62 -4.04
N SER A 138 -12.43 -5.95 -4.16
CA SER A 138 -11.36 -6.90 -4.50
C SER A 138 -10.11 -6.73 -3.65
N LYS A 139 -10.26 -6.52 -2.32
CA LYS A 139 -9.15 -6.33 -1.39
C LYS A 139 -9.04 -7.52 -0.43
N PHE A 140 -7.86 -8.12 -0.37
CA PHE A 140 -7.51 -9.23 0.54
C PHE A 140 -5.99 -9.27 0.74
N GLY A 141 -5.46 -10.10 1.63
CA GLY A 141 -4.08 -9.97 2.07
C GLY A 141 -3.14 -11.12 1.73
N PHE A 142 -3.67 -12.27 1.34
CA PHE A 142 -2.87 -13.45 0.97
C PHE A 142 -3.71 -14.40 0.11
N PHE A 143 -3.06 -15.04 -0.85
CA PHE A 143 -3.67 -16.09 -1.64
C PHE A 143 -3.84 -17.38 -0.80
N VAL A 144 -4.70 -18.27 -1.24
CA VAL A 144 -4.92 -19.55 -0.55
C VAL A 144 -3.63 -20.35 -0.37
N SER A 145 -2.70 -20.25 -1.33
CA SER A 145 -1.38 -20.89 -1.26
C SER A 145 -0.48 -20.33 -0.14
N GLU A 146 -0.71 -19.12 0.32
CA GLU A 146 0.04 -18.46 1.40
C GLU A 146 -0.72 -18.41 2.73
N GLU A 147 -1.97 -18.93 2.80
CA GLU A 147 -2.80 -18.89 4.00
C GLU A 147 -2.10 -19.53 5.21
N GLU A 148 -1.49 -20.71 5.03
CA GLU A 148 -0.77 -21.40 6.11
C GLU A 148 0.43 -20.56 6.61
N SER A 149 1.17 -19.93 5.70
CA SER A 149 2.29 -19.07 6.03
C SER A 149 1.81 -17.85 6.83
N PHE A 150 0.70 -17.22 6.43
CA PHE A 150 0.14 -16.09 7.16
C PHE A 150 -0.40 -16.51 8.52
N ARG A 151 -1.11 -17.65 8.62
CA ARG A 151 -1.61 -18.21 9.87
C ARG A 151 -0.48 -18.45 10.88
N LYS A 152 0.64 -18.98 10.40
CA LYS A 152 1.83 -19.15 11.25
C LYS A 152 2.35 -17.81 11.77
N ILE A 153 2.53 -16.84 10.89
CA ILE A 153 2.99 -15.48 11.28
C ILE A 153 2.04 -14.86 12.30
N ALA A 154 0.73 -14.93 12.04
CA ALA A 154 -0.29 -14.37 12.90
C ALA A 154 -0.28 -15.02 14.30
N THR A 155 -0.09 -16.32 14.37
CA THR A 155 -0.01 -17.09 15.63
C THR A 155 1.24 -16.70 16.42
N GLU A 156 2.40 -16.65 15.79
CA GLU A 156 3.68 -16.30 16.44
C GLU A 156 3.69 -14.85 16.96
N LEU A 157 2.98 -13.95 16.27
CA LEU A 157 2.85 -12.55 16.70
C LEU A 157 1.66 -12.29 17.63
N GLY A 158 0.82 -13.31 17.90
CA GLY A 158 -0.37 -13.15 18.73
C GLY A 158 -1.44 -12.26 18.10
N LEU A 159 -1.56 -12.22 16.78
CA LEU A 159 -2.62 -11.45 16.11
C LEU A 159 -4.00 -11.98 16.50
N ILE A 160 -4.93 -11.08 16.70
CA ILE A 160 -6.30 -11.41 17.13
C ILE A 160 -7.04 -12.07 15.96
N LEU A 161 -7.44 -13.32 16.14
CA LEU A 161 -8.28 -14.03 15.19
C LEU A 161 -9.72 -13.51 15.29
N LEU A 162 -10.25 -12.95 14.20
CA LEU A 162 -11.62 -12.43 14.12
C LEU A 162 -12.59 -13.44 13.55
N ASN A 163 -12.15 -14.29 12.63
CA ASN A 163 -12.94 -15.37 12.03
C ASN A 163 -12.03 -16.49 11.52
N GLU A 164 -12.41 -17.75 11.74
CA GLU A 164 -11.64 -18.92 11.35
C GLU A 164 -11.94 -19.35 9.90
N HIS A 165 -13.21 -19.31 9.50
CA HIS A 165 -13.66 -19.74 8.19
C HIS A 165 -14.78 -18.82 7.66
N PRO A 166 -14.50 -17.98 6.66
CA PRO A 166 -13.21 -17.69 6.01
C PRO A 166 -12.21 -16.97 6.94
N LEU A 167 -10.92 -17.25 6.75
CA LEU A 167 -9.88 -16.73 7.64
C LEU A 167 -9.80 -15.22 7.65
N LYS A 168 -9.83 -14.63 8.87
CA LYS A 168 -9.70 -13.19 9.07
C LYS A 168 -9.06 -12.88 10.43
N TYR A 169 -8.02 -12.07 10.40
CA TYR A 169 -7.36 -11.52 11.59
C TYR A 169 -7.60 -10.00 11.71
N ALA A 170 -7.35 -9.46 12.90
CA ALA A 170 -7.15 -8.02 13.08
C ALA A 170 -5.85 -7.58 12.40
N ARG A 171 -5.77 -6.31 12.01
CA ARG A 171 -4.54 -5.72 11.46
C ARG A 171 -3.42 -5.72 12.50
N HIS A 172 -2.20 -6.02 12.06
CA HIS A 172 -1.02 -5.75 12.88
C HIS A 172 -0.91 -4.23 13.14
N PRO A 173 -0.58 -3.79 14.37
CA PRO A 173 -0.52 -2.35 14.70
C PRO A 173 0.32 -1.51 13.74
N LEU A 174 1.46 -2.00 13.29
CA LEU A 174 2.35 -1.25 12.40
C LEU A 174 1.82 -1.09 10.96
N VAL A 175 0.80 -1.84 10.55
CA VAL A 175 0.13 -1.63 9.24
C VAL A 175 -0.40 -0.22 9.12
N TYR A 176 -0.92 0.35 10.20
CA TYR A 176 -1.45 1.72 10.19
C TYR A 176 -0.38 2.77 9.91
N LEU A 177 0.87 2.53 10.33
CA LEU A 177 2.00 3.42 10.04
C LEU A 177 2.47 3.28 8.60
N VAL A 178 2.51 2.04 8.08
CA VAL A 178 2.83 1.79 6.66
C VAL A 178 1.79 2.42 5.74
N GLU A 179 0.49 2.22 6.05
CA GLU A 179 -0.62 2.83 5.30
C GLU A 179 -0.54 4.37 5.34
N ALA A 180 -0.26 4.96 6.51
CA ALA A 180 -0.12 6.42 6.62
C ALA A 180 1.07 6.96 5.84
N ALA A 181 2.21 6.26 5.84
CA ALA A 181 3.38 6.64 5.06
C ALA A 181 3.09 6.64 3.56
N ASP A 182 2.39 5.62 3.08
CA ASP A 182 1.95 5.50 1.69
C ASP A 182 0.96 6.61 1.33
N ASP A 183 -0.10 6.80 2.10
CA ASP A 183 -1.12 7.84 1.89
C ASP A 183 -0.49 9.25 1.83
N ILE A 184 0.46 9.57 2.73
CA ILE A 184 1.16 10.86 2.77
C ILE A 184 2.02 11.05 1.52
N CYS A 185 2.86 10.07 1.20
CA CYS A 185 3.78 10.18 0.09
C CYS A 185 3.06 10.22 -1.25
N TYR A 186 2.10 9.30 -1.46
CA TYR A 186 1.32 9.22 -2.69
C TYR A 186 0.68 10.58 -3.01
N GLN A 187 -0.05 11.16 -2.06
CA GLN A 187 -0.73 12.43 -2.28
C GLN A 187 0.24 13.60 -2.53
N MET A 188 1.34 13.66 -1.79
CA MET A 188 2.29 14.77 -1.92
C MET A 188 3.15 14.67 -3.19
N MET A 189 3.51 13.46 -3.59
CA MET A 189 4.25 13.21 -4.83
C MET A 189 3.40 13.51 -6.06
N ASP A 190 2.14 13.09 -6.05
CA ASP A 190 1.22 13.36 -7.16
C ASP A 190 1.05 14.86 -7.43
N ILE A 191 0.95 15.67 -6.37
CA ILE A 191 0.88 17.15 -6.51
C ILE A 191 2.18 17.70 -7.10
N GLU A 192 3.34 17.22 -6.64
CA GLU A 192 4.63 17.67 -7.15
C GLU A 192 4.83 17.27 -8.61
N ASP A 193 4.48 16.03 -8.97
CA ASP A 193 4.61 15.55 -10.34
C ASP A 193 3.62 16.26 -11.27
N ALA A 194 2.39 16.53 -10.82
CA ALA A 194 1.44 17.33 -11.56
C ALA A 194 1.95 18.77 -11.82
N TYR A 195 2.66 19.35 -10.86
CA TYR A 195 3.35 20.63 -11.06
C TYR A 195 4.47 20.52 -12.09
N LYS A 196 5.35 19.51 -11.98
CA LYS A 196 6.45 19.29 -12.92
C LYS A 196 5.96 19.03 -14.35
N LEU A 197 4.85 18.31 -14.48
CA LEU A 197 4.18 18.03 -15.76
C LEU A 197 3.32 19.19 -16.27
N LYS A 198 3.26 20.31 -15.55
CA LYS A 198 2.45 21.50 -15.87
C LYS A 198 0.94 21.23 -15.95
N ILE A 199 0.46 20.20 -15.25
CA ILE A 199 -0.96 19.91 -15.05
C ILE A 199 -1.53 20.91 -14.02
N LEU A 200 -0.74 21.23 -12.99
CA LEU A 200 -1.03 22.26 -12.01
C LEU A 200 -0.11 23.46 -12.25
N THR A 201 -0.66 24.67 -12.10
CA THR A 201 0.14 25.90 -12.10
C THR A 201 0.92 26.05 -10.78
N THR A 202 1.89 26.94 -10.77
CA THR A 202 2.63 27.28 -9.54
C THR A 202 1.71 27.78 -8.43
N GLU A 203 0.77 28.66 -8.78
CA GLU A 203 -0.19 29.26 -7.86
C GLU A 203 -1.10 28.18 -7.25
N GLU A 204 -1.72 27.35 -8.09
CA GLU A 204 -2.55 26.23 -7.63
C GLU A 204 -1.79 25.28 -6.70
N THR A 205 -0.55 24.93 -7.04
CA THR A 205 0.28 24.05 -6.23
C THR A 205 0.59 24.66 -4.86
N LYS A 206 0.94 25.94 -4.83
CA LYS A 206 1.20 26.67 -3.57
C LYS A 206 -0.07 26.79 -2.73
N GLU A 207 -1.20 27.11 -3.32
CA GLU A 207 -2.49 27.20 -2.61
C GLU A 207 -2.87 25.88 -1.97
N LEU A 208 -2.76 24.75 -2.71
CA LEU A 208 -3.02 23.41 -2.19
C LEU A 208 -2.13 23.09 -0.99
N LEU A 209 -0.82 23.33 -1.09
CA LEU A 209 0.12 23.01 -0.01
C LEU A 209 0.00 23.99 1.18
N MET A 210 -0.29 25.26 0.94
CA MET A 210 -0.49 26.25 2.00
C MET A 210 -1.75 26.01 2.82
N ALA A 211 -2.80 25.41 2.23
CA ALA A 211 -4.08 25.15 2.91
C ALA A 211 -3.95 24.24 4.16
N TYR A 212 -2.90 23.44 4.24
CA TYR A 212 -2.63 22.57 5.41
C TYR A 212 -2.29 23.36 6.68
N PHE A 213 -1.81 24.61 6.55
CA PHE A 213 -1.28 25.41 7.65
C PHE A 213 -2.28 26.46 8.16
N SER A 214 -2.14 26.83 9.45
CA SER A 214 -2.85 27.96 10.02
C SER A 214 -2.48 29.26 9.30
N GLU A 215 -3.32 30.28 9.39
CA GLU A 215 -3.08 31.60 8.79
C GLU A 215 -1.77 32.23 9.26
N GLU A 216 -1.47 32.10 10.55
CA GLU A 216 -0.21 32.59 11.13
C GLU A 216 1.00 31.88 10.49
N ARG A 217 0.94 30.57 10.33
CA ARG A 217 2.02 29.79 9.69
C ARG A 217 2.14 30.11 8.20
N GLN A 218 1.02 30.30 7.52
CA GLN A 218 1.01 30.75 6.10
C GLN A 218 1.68 32.11 5.93
N GLU A 219 1.43 33.06 6.84
CA GLU A 219 2.07 34.37 6.79
C GLU A 219 3.59 34.25 7.02
N HIS A 220 4.02 33.43 7.96
CA HIS A 220 5.45 33.14 8.16
C HIS A 220 6.09 32.55 6.89
N LEU A 221 5.43 31.58 6.25
CA LEU A 221 5.91 30.98 5.01
C LEU A 221 6.00 32.00 3.88
N ARG A 222 5.00 32.90 3.73
CA ARG A 222 5.07 33.99 2.74
C ARG A 222 6.26 34.92 2.97
N LYS A 223 6.58 35.24 4.24
CA LYS A 223 7.78 36.06 4.58
C LYS A 223 9.07 35.31 4.20
N THR A 224 9.14 34.00 4.43
CA THR A 224 10.29 33.20 4.03
C THR A 224 10.48 33.22 2.51
N PHE A 225 9.39 33.17 1.74
CA PHE A 225 9.43 33.17 0.28
C PHE A 225 9.80 34.54 -0.34
N LEU A 226 9.84 35.61 0.44
CA LEU A 226 10.44 36.86 0.01
C LEU A 226 11.98 36.76 -0.07
N ILE A 227 12.58 35.83 0.64
CA ILE A 227 14.02 35.58 0.68
C ILE A 227 14.40 34.46 -0.30
N VAL A 228 13.61 33.41 -0.38
CA VAL A 228 13.81 32.28 -1.28
C VAL A 228 13.12 32.58 -2.62
N ASN A 229 13.89 32.97 -3.63
CA ASN A 229 13.35 33.40 -4.93
C ASN A 229 13.11 32.25 -5.92
N ASP A 230 13.73 31.09 -5.72
CA ASP A 230 13.49 29.91 -6.57
C ASP A 230 12.15 29.27 -6.25
N VAL A 231 11.29 29.21 -7.25
CA VAL A 231 9.92 28.67 -7.11
C VAL A 231 9.91 27.17 -6.82
N ASN A 232 10.83 26.43 -7.42
CA ASN A 232 10.91 24.98 -7.17
C ASN A 232 11.37 24.69 -5.74
N GLU A 233 12.30 25.49 -5.23
CA GLU A 233 12.73 25.42 -3.83
C GLU A 233 11.58 25.77 -2.87
N GLN A 234 10.75 26.78 -3.19
CA GLN A 234 9.56 27.12 -2.40
C GLN A 234 8.57 25.95 -2.35
N ILE A 235 8.30 25.29 -3.48
CA ILE A 235 7.38 24.15 -3.55
C ILE A 235 7.96 22.94 -2.79
N ALA A 236 9.25 22.64 -2.96
CA ALA A 236 9.92 21.57 -2.22
C ALA A 236 9.87 21.80 -0.70
N TYR A 237 10.07 23.05 -0.26
CA TYR A 237 9.95 23.42 1.15
C TYR A 237 8.53 23.26 1.68
N LEU A 238 7.51 23.69 0.92
CA LEU A 238 6.10 23.50 1.28
C LEU A 238 5.76 22.03 1.39
N ARG A 239 6.14 21.21 0.40
CA ARG A 239 5.93 19.77 0.40
C ARG A 239 6.51 19.12 1.65
N SER A 240 7.80 19.37 1.94
CA SER A 240 8.46 18.84 3.13
C SER A 240 7.78 19.29 4.43
N SER A 241 7.30 20.54 4.48
CA SER A 241 6.59 21.06 5.64
C SER A 241 5.24 20.38 5.84
N VAL A 242 4.50 20.09 4.76
CA VAL A 242 3.22 19.36 4.80
C VAL A 242 3.47 17.91 5.23
N ILE A 243 4.46 17.23 4.66
CA ILE A 243 4.83 15.86 5.06
C ILE A 243 5.13 15.82 6.56
N GLY A 244 5.96 16.73 7.07
CA GLY A 244 6.27 16.81 8.49
C GLY A 244 5.05 17.12 9.37
N LEU A 245 4.07 17.90 8.90
CA LEU A 245 2.81 18.11 9.59
C LEU A 245 1.99 16.82 9.65
N LEU A 246 1.83 16.13 8.53
CA LEU A 246 1.03 14.91 8.45
C LEU A 246 1.65 13.75 9.24
N ILE A 247 2.98 13.64 9.29
CA ILE A 247 3.68 12.69 10.18
C ILE A 247 3.27 12.94 11.62
N ARG A 248 3.38 14.16 12.12
CA ARG A 248 3.01 14.49 13.51
C ARG A 248 1.54 14.23 13.81
N GLU A 249 0.64 14.55 12.87
CA GLU A 249 -0.79 14.31 13.02
C GLU A 249 -1.12 12.81 13.06
N CYS A 250 -0.54 12.00 12.16
CA CYS A 250 -0.75 10.56 12.16
C CYS A 250 -0.14 9.88 13.40
N THR A 251 1.04 10.33 13.84
CA THR A 251 1.65 9.88 15.11
C THR A 251 0.73 10.16 16.29
N ARG A 252 0.18 11.38 16.38
CA ARG A 252 -0.79 11.74 17.44
C ARG A 252 -2.01 10.83 17.40
N VAL A 253 -2.62 10.63 16.22
CA VAL A 253 -3.79 9.76 16.07
C VAL A 253 -3.48 8.33 16.51
N PHE A 254 -2.32 7.79 16.12
CA PHE A 254 -1.89 6.44 16.52
C PHE A 254 -1.82 6.32 18.06
N LEU A 255 -1.20 7.30 18.71
CA LEU A 255 -1.02 7.31 20.16
C LEU A 255 -2.32 7.57 20.93
N ASP A 256 -3.23 8.39 20.38
CA ASP A 256 -4.54 8.66 20.97
C ASP A 256 -5.47 7.43 20.90
N HIS A 257 -5.27 6.56 19.90
CA HIS A 257 -6.05 5.35 19.67
C HIS A 257 -5.26 4.05 19.94
N GLU A 258 -4.19 4.12 20.73
CA GLU A 258 -3.31 2.99 21.05
C GLU A 258 -4.09 1.74 21.47
N GLN A 259 -5.03 1.87 22.41
CA GLN A 259 -5.82 0.76 22.90
C GLN A 259 -6.74 0.13 21.84
N GLU A 260 -7.35 0.96 20.99
CA GLU A 260 -8.19 0.47 19.88
C GLU A 260 -7.36 -0.28 18.85
N ILE A 261 -6.16 0.22 18.55
CA ILE A 261 -5.22 -0.40 17.62
C ILE A 261 -4.73 -1.75 18.17
N LEU A 262 -4.33 -1.80 19.43
CA LEU A 262 -3.84 -3.03 20.08
C LEU A 262 -4.95 -4.07 20.27
N SER A 263 -6.21 -3.64 20.53
CA SER A 263 -7.36 -4.52 20.62
C SER A 263 -7.96 -4.94 19.27
N GLY A 264 -7.42 -4.42 18.15
CA GLY A 264 -7.92 -4.72 16.80
C GLY A 264 -9.27 -4.12 16.46
N THR A 265 -9.74 -3.13 17.24
CA THR A 265 -11.04 -2.46 17.04
C THR A 265 -10.95 -1.12 16.31
N PHE A 266 -9.74 -0.63 16.05
CA PHE A 266 -9.56 0.61 15.31
C PHE A 266 -9.97 0.42 13.84
N GLU A 267 -10.92 1.25 13.39
CA GLU A 267 -11.43 1.23 12.02
C GLU A 267 -10.94 2.43 11.19
N GLY A 268 -10.63 2.17 9.92
CA GLY A 268 -10.18 3.18 8.97
C GLY A 268 -8.66 3.34 8.94
N SER A 269 -8.19 4.53 8.56
CA SER A 269 -6.78 4.91 8.47
C SER A 269 -6.46 6.12 9.33
N LEU A 270 -5.21 6.29 9.74
CA LEU A 270 -4.77 7.39 10.60
C LEU A 270 -5.04 8.75 9.95
N ILE A 271 -4.78 8.88 8.65
CA ILE A 271 -4.95 10.13 7.89
C ILE A 271 -6.40 10.63 7.89
N LYS A 272 -7.39 9.78 8.12
CA LYS A 272 -8.81 10.17 8.19
C LYS A 272 -9.23 10.74 9.54
N ARG A 273 -8.37 10.65 10.56
CA ARG A 273 -8.65 11.09 11.94
C ARG A 273 -7.71 12.22 12.40
N ILE A 274 -6.94 12.81 11.49
CA ILE A 274 -6.11 13.98 11.78
C ILE A 274 -6.97 15.22 12.06
N ALA A 275 -6.35 16.30 12.54
CA ALA A 275 -7.07 17.54 12.86
C ALA A 275 -7.83 18.10 11.65
N GLU A 276 -8.92 18.84 11.90
CA GLU A 276 -9.91 19.29 10.90
C GLU A 276 -9.27 20.04 9.72
N ARG A 277 -8.38 21.00 9.99
CA ARG A 277 -7.74 21.80 8.93
C ARG A 277 -6.90 20.95 7.99
N PRO A 278 -5.89 20.18 8.43
CA PRO A 278 -5.13 19.32 7.53
C PRO A 278 -5.98 18.22 6.90
N ALA A 279 -7.04 17.73 7.55
CA ALA A 279 -7.96 16.77 6.97
C ALA A 279 -8.75 17.38 5.79
N ALA A 280 -9.26 18.59 5.94
CA ALA A 280 -9.95 19.31 4.88
C ALA A 280 -9.01 19.60 3.68
N ALA A 281 -7.77 20.05 3.96
CA ALA A 281 -6.77 20.28 2.93
C ALA A 281 -6.38 18.98 2.20
N TYR A 282 -6.18 17.88 2.93
CA TYR A 282 -5.89 16.57 2.35
C TYR A 282 -7.03 16.09 1.44
N LYS A 283 -8.27 16.19 1.91
CA LYS A 283 -9.45 15.85 1.11
C LYS A 283 -9.52 16.67 -0.17
N HIS A 284 -9.28 17.98 -0.08
CA HIS A 284 -9.26 18.86 -1.26
C HIS A 284 -8.14 18.48 -2.23
N SER A 285 -6.96 18.15 -1.72
CA SER A 285 -5.84 17.66 -2.54
C SER A 285 -6.22 16.38 -3.30
N VAL A 286 -6.88 15.42 -2.64
CA VAL A 286 -7.39 14.19 -3.27
C VAL A 286 -8.41 14.50 -4.37
N GLU A 287 -9.34 15.43 -4.13
CA GLU A 287 -10.33 15.85 -5.14
C GLU A 287 -9.66 16.47 -6.38
N VAL A 288 -8.63 17.28 -6.18
CA VAL A 288 -7.83 17.86 -7.28
C VAL A 288 -7.09 16.77 -8.05
N SER A 289 -6.45 15.83 -7.34
CA SER A 289 -5.75 14.70 -7.98
C SER A 289 -6.70 13.87 -8.85
N ILE A 290 -7.88 13.52 -8.34
CA ILE A 290 -8.89 12.76 -9.11
C ILE A 290 -9.33 13.53 -10.35
N ASN A 291 -9.60 14.83 -10.23
CA ASN A 291 -10.23 15.60 -11.31
C ASN A 291 -9.23 16.09 -12.36
N LYS A 292 -8.00 16.42 -11.98
CA LYS A 292 -7.00 17.01 -12.87
C LYS A 292 -5.90 16.05 -13.28
N ILE A 293 -5.46 15.13 -12.38
CA ILE A 293 -4.31 14.27 -12.62
C ILE A 293 -4.78 12.94 -13.22
N TYR A 294 -5.58 12.16 -12.47
CA TYR A 294 -5.93 10.79 -12.89
C TYR A 294 -6.90 10.74 -14.07
N ARG A 295 -7.64 11.82 -14.34
CA ARG A 295 -8.50 11.95 -15.51
C ARG A 295 -7.83 12.66 -16.68
N SER A 296 -6.53 12.96 -16.58
CA SER A 296 -5.80 13.53 -17.71
C SER A 296 -5.71 12.51 -18.84
N ARG A 297 -5.72 13.02 -20.08
CA ARG A 297 -5.68 12.16 -21.27
C ARG A 297 -4.46 11.25 -21.28
N ASP A 298 -3.31 11.78 -20.91
CA ASP A 298 -2.03 11.05 -20.94
C ASP A 298 -2.06 9.85 -19.97
N VAL A 299 -2.64 10.02 -18.77
CA VAL A 299 -2.79 8.93 -17.79
C VAL A 299 -3.77 7.87 -18.32
N LEU A 300 -4.94 8.30 -18.83
CA LEU A 300 -5.94 7.37 -19.36
C LEU A 300 -5.45 6.57 -20.57
N ASP A 301 -4.67 7.20 -21.46
CA ASP A 301 -4.08 6.52 -22.63
C ASP A 301 -3.08 5.43 -22.19
N VAL A 302 -2.27 5.69 -21.15
CA VAL A 302 -1.33 4.71 -20.56
C VAL A 302 -2.08 3.57 -19.88
N GLU A 303 -3.12 3.88 -19.09
CA GLU A 303 -3.93 2.86 -18.42
C GLU A 303 -4.62 1.92 -19.42
N LEU A 304 -5.20 2.49 -20.48
CA LEU A 304 -5.88 1.71 -21.52
C LEU A 304 -4.89 0.81 -22.29
N ALA A 305 -3.71 1.34 -22.60
CA ALA A 305 -2.64 0.57 -23.23
C ALA A 305 -2.18 -0.56 -22.30
N GLY A 306 -1.97 -0.25 -21.02
CA GLY A 306 -1.58 -1.20 -19.98
C GLY A 306 -2.57 -2.34 -19.82
N PHE A 307 -3.86 -2.03 -19.75
CA PHE A 307 -4.93 -3.04 -19.70
C PHE A 307 -4.84 -4.03 -20.87
N ARG A 308 -4.67 -3.53 -22.09
CA ARG A 308 -4.55 -4.37 -23.29
C ARG A 308 -3.27 -5.20 -23.30
N ILE A 309 -2.15 -4.62 -22.90
CA ILE A 309 -0.85 -5.32 -22.84
C ILE A 309 -0.94 -6.49 -21.87
N ILE A 310 -1.39 -6.26 -20.63
CA ILE A 310 -1.52 -7.29 -19.62
C ILE A 310 -2.49 -8.39 -20.05
N SER A 311 -3.67 -8.03 -20.58
CA SER A 311 -4.64 -9.01 -21.07
C SER A 311 -4.10 -9.88 -22.19
N THR A 312 -3.34 -9.31 -23.14
CA THR A 312 -2.74 -10.04 -24.26
C THR A 312 -1.62 -10.97 -23.77
N LEU A 313 -0.76 -10.48 -22.86
CA LEU A 313 0.30 -11.31 -22.27
C LEU A 313 -0.27 -12.49 -21.50
N LEU A 314 -1.31 -12.27 -20.67
CA LEU A 314 -1.98 -13.36 -19.96
C LEU A 314 -2.56 -14.40 -20.93
N GLU A 315 -3.23 -13.96 -22.00
CA GLU A 315 -3.75 -14.87 -23.01
C GLU A 315 -2.65 -15.78 -23.57
N LEU A 316 -1.57 -15.18 -24.05
CA LEU A 316 -0.46 -15.92 -24.66
C LEU A 316 0.23 -16.86 -23.67
N MET A 317 0.48 -16.39 -22.45
CA MET A 317 1.18 -17.18 -21.42
C MET A 317 0.31 -18.34 -20.91
N ILE A 318 -0.96 -18.09 -20.62
CA ILE A 318 -1.89 -19.10 -20.17
C ILE A 318 -2.14 -20.16 -21.25
N ASP A 319 -2.28 -19.72 -22.52
CA ASP A 319 -2.39 -20.67 -23.65
C ASP A 319 -1.14 -21.53 -23.75
N ALA A 320 0.04 -20.92 -23.65
CA ALA A 320 1.29 -21.66 -23.70
C ALA A 320 1.41 -22.72 -22.61
N VAL A 321 1.06 -22.39 -21.38
CA VAL A 321 1.14 -23.31 -20.22
C VAL A 321 0.07 -24.39 -20.30
N THR A 322 -1.19 -24.04 -20.61
CA THR A 322 -2.32 -24.98 -20.57
C THR A 322 -2.37 -25.91 -21.79
N LEU A 323 -1.90 -25.46 -22.94
CA LEU A 323 -1.87 -26.26 -24.17
C LEU A 323 -0.56 -27.01 -24.36
N SER A 324 0.34 -26.99 -23.40
CA SER A 324 1.68 -27.59 -23.48
C SER A 324 2.48 -27.14 -24.73
N LEU A 325 2.21 -25.94 -25.23
CA LEU A 325 2.88 -25.38 -26.40
C LEU A 325 4.31 -24.92 -26.10
N ILE A 326 4.61 -24.75 -24.81
CA ILE A 326 5.96 -24.44 -24.33
C ILE A 326 6.30 -25.46 -23.26
N HIS A 327 7.27 -26.33 -23.52
CA HIS A 327 8.09 -26.83 -22.43
C HIS A 327 8.87 -25.62 -21.95
N ILE A 328 8.45 -25.05 -20.83
CA ILE A 328 9.27 -24.09 -20.10
C ILE A 328 10.45 -24.93 -19.62
N SER A 329 11.47 -25.05 -20.49
CA SER A 329 12.77 -25.50 -20.05
C SER A 329 13.18 -24.53 -18.96
N GLU A 330 13.52 -25.07 -17.80
CA GLU A 330 14.04 -24.33 -16.66
C GLU A 330 15.05 -23.28 -17.15
N PRO A 331 14.99 -22.04 -16.67
CA PRO A 331 16.03 -21.09 -16.97
C PRO A 331 17.35 -21.67 -16.44
N THR A 332 18.21 -22.02 -17.36
CA THR A 332 19.61 -22.44 -17.10
C THR A 332 20.36 -21.34 -16.37
#